data_c32d2f75dc20ebc9f7b44da2ba8218e8
#
_entry.id   c32d2f75dc20ebc9f7b44da2ba8218e8
#
_cell.length_a   1.000
_cell.length_b   1.000
_cell.length_c   1.000
_cell.angle_alpha   90.00
_cell.angle_beta   90.00
_cell.angle_gamma   90.00
#
_symmetry.space_group_name_H-M   'P 1'
#
loop_
_entity.id
_entity.type
_entity.pdbx_description
1 polymer ?
#
loop_
_entity_poly.entity_id
_entity_poly.type
_entity_poly.pdbx_seq_one_letter_code
_entity_poly.pdbx_strand_id
1 'polypeptide(L)'
;MEQSLFLPTELDFNLSNFHYTSSEIKLNVISSQLSSQCPICQGISIKVHSKYLRMIGDLPVSGKIATINLQVRKFFCENSDCIRKIFGERFKQQLKSYARRFERLNELLSSMGLDLGGNVAHRVGKLCFLRISASRVHQKVWGK
;
A
#
# COMPACT_ATOMS: atom_id res chain seq x y z
N MET A 1 -5.35 18.49 -12.35
CA MET A 1 -6.12 17.78 -11.32
C MET A 1 -5.15 17.43 -10.21
N GLU A 2 -5.38 17.90 -8.99
CA GLU A 2 -4.43 17.69 -7.89
C GLU A 2 -4.35 16.21 -7.51
N GLN A 3 -3.17 15.64 -7.70
CA GLN A 3 -2.88 14.23 -7.36
C GLN A 3 -3.05 13.95 -5.85
N SER A 4 -2.95 15.02 -5.04
CA SER A 4 -3.12 14.97 -3.59
C SER A 4 -4.51 14.53 -3.12
N LEU A 5 -5.52 14.61 -3.99
CA LEU A 5 -6.89 14.23 -3.64
C LEU A 5 -7.07 12.71 -3.46
N PHE A 6 -6.29 11.91 -4.15
CA PHE A 6 -6.44 10.45 -4.18
C PHE A 6 -5.27 9.68 -3.56
N LEU A 7 -4.11 10.30 -3.52
CA LEU A 7 -2.89 9.66 -3.02
C LEU A 7 -2.46 10.28 -1.69
N PRO A 8 -1.88 9.50 -0.78
CA PRO A 8 -1.25 10.04 0.42
C PRO A 8 -0.15 11.04 0.02
N THR A 9 -0.30 12.30 0.45
CA THR A 9 0.63 13.38 0.10
C THR A 9 2.05 13.19 0.62
N GLU A 10 2.19 12.34 1.65
CA GLU A 10 3.48 12.03 2.29
C GLU A 10 4.30 10.99 1.51
N LEU A 11 3.72 10.39 0.49
CA LEU A 11 4.39 9.43 -0.37
C LEU A 11 4.77 10.10 -1.69
N ASP A 12 6.03 9.90 -2.07
CA ASP A 12 6.56 10.38 -3.35
C ASP A 12 6.02 9.52 -4.51
N PHE A 13 4.74 9.71 -4.82
CA PHE A 13 4.04 8.99 -5.88
C PHE A 13 3.57 9.92 -6.99
N ASN A 14 3.74 9.47 -8.23
CA ASN A 14 3.16 10.09 -9.41
C ASN A 14 2.04 9.21 -9.95
N LEU A 15 0.86 9.80 -10.12
CA LEU A 15 -0.26 9.16 -10.81
C LEU A 15 0.05 9.08 -12.31
N SER A 16 0.17 7.87 -12.84
CA SER A 16 0.38 7.64 -14.26
C SER A 16 -0.94 7.71 -15.03
N ASN A 17 -1.91 6.94 -14.60
CA ASN A 17 -3.27 6.97 -15.12
C ASN A 17 -4.25 6.37 -14.09
N PHE A 18 -5.54 6.50 -14.36
CA PHE A 18 -6.57 5.84 -13.55
C PHE A 18 -7.66 5.24 -14.45
N HIS A 19 -8.31 4.23 -13.93
CA HIS A 19 -9.46 3.58 -14.54
C HIS A 19 -10.55 3.41 -13.48
N TYR A 20 -11.80 3.66 -13.85
CA TYR A 20 -12.92 3.47 -12.94
C TYR A 20 -14.09 2.76 -13.61
N THR A 21 -14.86 2.07 -12.79
CA THR A 21 -16.14 1.44 -13.13
C THR A 21 -17.23 1.98 -12.20
N SER A 22 -18.43 1.42 -12.26
CA SER A 22 -19.50 1.75 -11.31
C SER A 22 -19.12 1.44 -9.85
N SER A 23 -18.28 0.41 -9.61
CA SER A 23 -17.97 -0.11 -8.25
C SER A 23 -16.51 0.03 -7.83
N GLU A 24 -15.58 0.24 -8.76
CA GLU A 24 -14.15 0.28 -8.47
C GLU A 24 -13.46 1.47 -9.12
N ILE A 25 -12.41 1.96 -8.46
CA ILE A 25 -11.41 2.87 -9.03
C ILE A 25 -10.03 2.25 -8.88
N LYS A 26 -9.26 2.19 -9.95
CA LYS A 26 -7.88 1.71 -9.99
C LYS A 26 -6.96 2.85 -10.39
N LEU A 27 -6.00 3.16 -9.52
CA LEU A 27 -4.99 4.18 -9.74
C LEU A 27 -3.67 3.51 -10.08
N ASN A 28 -3.11 3.78 -11.25
CA ASN A 28 -1.79 3.29 -11.62
C ASN A 28 -0.74 4.33 -11.23
N VAL A 29 0.19 3.93 -10.39
CA VAL A 29 1.09 4.84 -9.68
C VAL A 29 2.53 4.37 -9.81
N ILE A 30 3.42 5.31 -10.00
CA ILE A 30 4.87 5.09 -10.02
C ILE A 30 5.52 5.90 -8.90
N SER A 31 6.59 5.38 -8.32
CA SER A 31 7.39 6.11 -7.35
C SER A 31 8.20 7.21 -8.04
N SER A 32 8.20 8.41 -7.45
CA SER A 32 9.06 9.52 -7.87
C SER A 32 10.45 9.51 -7.20
N GLN A 33 10.71 8.61 -6.26
CA GLN A 33 12.02 8.47 -5.62
C GLN A 33 13.08 8.14 -6.67
N LEU A 34 14.21 8.80 -6.61
CA LEU A 34 15.34 8.53 -7.56
C LEU A 34 16.21 7.35 -7.10
N SER A 35 16.25 7.09 -5.80
CA SER A 35 17.09 6.07 -5.16
C SER A 35 16.35 5.29 -4.10
N SER A 36 16.93 4.20 -3.62
CA SER A 36 16.42 3.48 -2.46
C SER A 36 17.56 2.98 -1.58
N GLN A 37 17.27 2.79 -0.30
CA GLN A 37 18.23 2.40 0.71
C GLN A 37 18.15 0.88 0.97
N CYS A 38 19.32 0.23 0.98
CA CYS A 38 19.41 -1.19 1.32
C CYS A 38 19.01 -1.40 2.80
N PRO A 39 18.11 -2.34 3.10
CA PRO A 39 17.65 -2.56 4.47
C PRO A 39 18.69 -3.23 5.37
N ILE A 40 19.80 -3.71 4.84
CA ILE A 40 20.86 -4.39 5.62
C ILE A 40 22.03 -3.43 5.88
N CYS A 41 22.68 -2.96 4.83
CA CYS A 41 23.87 -2.09 4.96
C CYS A 41 23.55 -0.60 4.89
N GLN A 42 22.29 -0.23 4.66
CA GLN A 42 21.81 1.14 4.52
C GLN A 42 22.45 1.94 3.36
N GLY A 43 23.24 1.29 2.53
CA GLY A 43 23.81 1.88 1.32
C GLY A 43 22.70 2.32 0.35
N ILE A 44 22.84 3.52 -0.22
CA ILE A 44 21.91 4.07 -1.20
C ILE A 44 22.27 3.52 -2.57
N SER A 45 21.29 3.10 -3.35
CA SER A 45 21.46 2.67 -4.74
C SER A 45 20.45 3.35 -5.66
N ILE A 46 20.92 3.67 -6.85
CA ILE A 46 20.12 4.17 -7.99
C ILE A 46 19.99 3.09 -9.08
N LYS A 47 20.72 2.01 -8.97
CA LYS A 47 20.80 0.96 -9.99
C LYS A 47 19.63 0.01 -9.92
N VAL A 48 18.67 0.21 -10.81
CA VAL A 48 17.45 -0.61 -10.88
C VAL A 48 17.77 -1.99 -11.47
N HIS A 49 17.37 -3.05 -10.77
CA HIS A 49 17.45 -4.43 -11.23
C HIS A 49 16.21 -4.82 -12.05
N SER A 50 15.03 -4.59 -11.48
CA SER A 50 13.75 -4.99 -12.09
C SER A 50 12.59 -4.19 -11.50
N LYS A 51 11.39 -4.35 -12.08
CA LYS A 51 10.16 -3.71 -11.63
C LYS A 51 9.06 -4.78 -11.50
N TYR A 52 8.13 -4.57 -10.58
CA TYR A 52 6.94 -5.39 -10.44
C TYR A 52 5.74 -4.56 -9.95
N LEU A 53 4.55 -5.05 -10.18
CA LEU A 53 3.32 -4.39 -9.74
C LEU A 53 2.88 -4.92 -8.38
N ARG A 54 2.47 -4.00 -7.50
CA ARG A 54 1.79 -4.29 -6.23
C ARG A 54 0.40 -3.69 -6.27
N MET A 55 -0.59 -4.51 -5.97
CA MET A 55 -1.95 -4.03 -5.72
C MET A 55 -2.14 -3.73 -4.23
N ILE A 56 -2.51 -2.51 -3.93
CA ILE A 56 -2.64 -1.98 -2.58
C ILE A 56 -4.06 -1.42 -2.43
N GLY A 57 -4.81 -1.94 -1.46
CA GLY A 57 -6.12 -1.41 -1.11
C GLY A 57 -6.00 -0.10 -0.35
N ASP A 58 -6.93 0.80 -0.62
CA ASP A 58 -7.02 2.09 0.05
C ASP A 58 -8.44 2.38 0.53
N LEU A 59 -8.64 3.51 1.18
CA LEU A 59 -9.96 3.99 1.56
C LEU A 59 -10.86 4.14 0.33
N PRO A 60 -12.15 3.81 0.41
CA PRO A 60 -13.06 3.97 -0.70
C PRO A 60 -13.20 5.45 -1.09
N VAL A 61 -13.36 5.69 -2.36
CA VAL A 61 -13.51 7.04 -2.94
C VAL A 61 -14.83 7.10 -3.68
N SER A 62 -15.66 8.09 -3.32
CA SER A 62 -16.97 8.32 -3.98
C SER A 62 -17.82 7.05 -4.09
N GLY A 63 -17.89 6.24 -3.03
CA GLY A 63 -18.65 4.99 -3.00
C GLY A 63 -18.08 3.87 -3.88
N LYS A 64 -16.80 3.94 -4.24
CA LYS A 64 -16.11 2.91 -5.04
C LYS A 64 -14.94 2.32 -4.26
N ILE A 65 -14.70 1.04 -4.45
CA ILE A 65 -13.50 0.37 -3.92
C ILE A 65 -12.28 0.98 -4.59
N ALA A 66 -11.34 1.50 -3.79
CA ALA A 66 -10.09 2.05 -4.32
C ALA A 66 -8.96 1.02 -4.25
N THR A 67 -8.26 0.85 -5.37
CA THR A 67 -7.08 0.02 -5.49
C THR A 67 -5.97 0.80 -6.18
N ILE A 68 -4.80 0.79 -5.59
CA ILE A 68 -3.60 1.40 -6.16
C ILE A 68 -2.71 0.31 -6.72
N ASN A 69 -2.44 0.38 -8.02
CA ASN A 69 -1.46 -0.44 -8.71
C ASN A 69 -0.13 0.30 -8.69
N LEU A 70 0.72 -0.01 -7.72
CA LEU A 70 2.01 0.62 -7.55
C LEU A 70 3.08 -0.17 -8.30
N GLN A 71 3.79 0.49 -9.22
CA GLN A 71 5.00 -0.05 -9.81
C GLN A 71 6.17 0.11 -8.83
N VAL A 72 6.63 -1.00 -8.27
CA VAL A 72 7.74 -1.06 -7.33
C VAL A 72 9.02 -1.48 -8.05
N ARG A 73 10.13 -0.81 -7.74
CA ARG A 73 11.44 -1.16 -8.29
C ARG A 73 12.21 -2.05 -7.31
N LYS A 74 13.04 -2.90 -7.86
CA LYS A 74 14.12 -3.59 -7.14
C LYS A 74 15.44 -2.98 -7.53
N PHE A 75 16.33 -2.80 -6.58
CA PHE A 75 17.65 -2.20 -6.75
C PHE A 75 18.75 -3.21 -6.45
N PHE A 76 19.89 -3.05 -7.11
CA PHE A 76 21.11 -3.73 -6.72
C PHE A 76 21.69 -3.08 -5.47
N CYS A 77 22.18 -3.89 -4.53
CA CYS A 77 23.04 -3.37 -3.47
C CYS A 77 24.47 -3.24 -4.04
N GLU A 78 25.00 -2.04 -4.04
CA GLU A 78 26.33 -1.74 -4.60
C GLU A 78 27.46 -1.99 -3.59
N ASN A 79 27.13 -2.28 -2.34
CA ASN A 79 28.10 -2.67 -1.33
C ASN A 79 28.49 -4.14 -1.50
N SER A 80 29.76 -4.39 -1.86
CA SER A 80 30.33 -5.74 -2.07
C SER A 80 30.24 -6.63 -0.85
N ASP A 81 30.37 -6.05 0.36
CA ASP A 81 30.38 -6.78 1.63
C ASP A 81 28.96 -7.06 2.16
N CYS A 82 27.94 -6.51 1.51
CA CYS A 82 26.58 -6.75 1.92
C CYS A 82 26.10 -8.13 1.44
N ILE A 83 25.52 -8.90 2.36
CA ILE A 83 24.93 -10.21 2.04
C ILE A 83 23.72 -10.10 1.09
N ARG A 84 23.05 -8.94 1.10
CA ARG A 84 21.90 -8.70 0.23
C ARG A 84 22.33 -8.05 -1.07
N LYS A 85 22.15 -8.76 -2.17
CA LYS A 85 22.54 -8.27 -3.50
C LYS A 85 21.42 -7.49 -4.21
N ILE A 86 20.15 -7.82 -3.91
CA ILE A 86 18.98 -7.17 -4.50
C ILE A 86 17.97 -6.87 -3.40
N PHE A 87 17.39 -5.67 -3.41
CA PHE A 87 16.36 -5.27 -2.46
C PHE A 87 15.23 -4.49 -3.13
N GLY A 88 14.03 -4.58 -2.57
CA GLY A 88 12.87 -3.82 -3.04
C GLY A 88 12.91 -2.39 -2.53
N GLU A 89 12.38 -1.48 -3.33
CA GLU A 89 12.13 -0.09 -2.96
C GLU A 89 11.39 0.01 -1.64
N ARG A 90 11.81 0.96 -0.81
CA ARG A 90 11.22 1.21 0.50
C ARG A 90 10.43 2.50 0.46
N PHE A 91 9.23 2.44 1.00
CA PHE A 91 8.35 3.58 1.20
C PHE A 91 8.30 3.92 2.68
N LYS A 92 7.89 5.15 3.00
CA LYS A 92 7.72 5.62 4.36
C LYS A 92 6.71 4.75 5.14
N GLN A 93 6.43 5.08 6.38
CA GLN A 93 5.56 4.29 7.29
C GLN A 93 4.17 3.97 6.74
N GLN A 94 3.67 4.80 5.82
CA GLN A 94 2.35 4.64 5.20
C GLN A 94 2.18 3.33 4.41
N LEU A 95 3.30 2.76 3.91
CA LEU A 95 3.28 1.54 3.15
C LEU A 95 4.44 0.62 3.56
N LYS A 96 4.17 -0.25 4.51
CA LYS A 96 5.13 -1.27 4.96
C LYS A 96 5.46 -2.27 3.85
N SER A 97 6.63 -2.89 3.95
CA SER A 97 7.01 -3.99 3.06
C SER A 97 5.95 -5.08 3.07
N TYR A 98 5.59 -5.59 1.89
CA TYR A 98 4.57 -6.62 1.71
C TYR A 98 3.15 -6.23 2.15
N ALA A 99 2.90 -5.00 2.63
CA ALA A 99 1.56 -4.55 2.94
C ALA A 99 0.67 -4.58 1.68
N ARG A 100 -0.56 -5.06 1.85
CA ARG A 100 -1.59 -5.09 0.80
C ARG A 100 -2.61 -3.96 0.95
N ARG A 101 -2.42 -3.10 1.94
CA ARG A 101 -3.27 -1.95 2.26
C ARG A 101 -2.41 -0.82 2.77
N PHE A 102 -2.84 0.41 2.53
CA PHE A 102 -2.29 1.57 3.22
C PHE A 102 -2.65 1.55 4.70
N GLU A 103 -1.80 2.16 5.53
CA GLU A 103 -1.98 2.17 6.98
C GLU A 103 -3.31 2.84 7.36
N ARG A 104 -3.71 3.92 6.71
CA ARG A 104 -5.00 4.60 6.94
C ARG A 104 -6.22 3.67 6.79
N LEU A 105 -6.18 2.73 5.84
CA LEU A 105 -7.24 1.71 5.73
C LEU A 105 -7.15 0.68 6.85
N ASN A 106 -5.95 0.31 7.27
CA ASN A 106 -5.75 -0.61 8.40
C ASN A 106 -6.25 0.00 9.72
N GLU A 107 -5.99 1.29 9.95
CA GLU A 107 -6.45 2.03 11.12
C GLU A 107 -7.98 2.07 11.18
N LEU A 108 -8.64 2.42 10.07
CA LEU A 108 -10.09 2.39 9.98
C LEU A 108 -10.66 1.02 10.30
N LEU A 109 -10.11 -0.04 9.68
CA LEU A 109 -10.58 -1.41 9.90
C LEU A 109 -10.34 -1.89 11.33
N SER A 110 -9.26 -1.46 11.96
CA SER A 110 -8.94 -1.79 13.35
C SER A 110 -9.92 -1.10 14.32
N SER A 111 -10.18 0.19 14.12
CA SER A 111 -11.15 0.94 14.90
C SER A 111 -12.56 0.31 14.78
N MET A 112 -13.01 0.06 13.56
CA MET A 112 -14.31 -0.60 13.34
C MET A 112 -14.39 -1.98 14.03
N GLY A 113 -13.29 -2.74 13.99
CA GLY A 113 -13.23 -4.07 14.62
C GLY A 113 -13.31 -4.00 16.14
N LEU A 114 -12.69 -3.00 16.75
CA LEU A 114 -12.72 -2.78 18.21
C LEU A 114 -14.10 -2.30 18.67
N ASP A 115 -14.68 -1.33 17.96
CA ASP A 115 -15.91 -0.66 18.38
C ASP A 115 -17.17 -1.53 18.13
N LEU A 116 -17.18 -2.28 17.02
CA LEU A 116 -18.36 -3.00 16.54
C LEU A 116 -18.28 -4.53 16.71
N GLY A 117 -17.07 -5.05 16.98
CA GLY A 117 -16.79 -6.49 16.89
C GLY A 117 -16.70 -7.01 15.46
N GLY A 118 -16.00 -8.13 15.27
CA GLY A 118 -15.55 -8.60 13.94
C GLY A 118 -16.67 -8.83 12.92
N ASN A 119 -17.79 -9.44 13.33
CA ASN A 119 -18.90 -9.76 12.41
C ASN A 119 -19.68 -8.51 11.96
N VAL A 120 -19.92 -7.58 12.88
CA VAL A 120 -20.63 -6.33 12.58
C VAL A 120 -19.74 -5.43 11.74
N ALA A 121 -18.47 -5.29 12.12
CA ALA A 121 -17.48 -4.54 11.36
C ALA A 121 -17.36 -5.05 9.91
N HIS A 122 -17.39 -6.37 9.69
CA HIS A 122 -17.39 -6.95 8.35
C HIS A 122 -18.63 -6.56 7.52
N ARG A 123 -19.83 -6.60 8.10
CA ARG A 123 -21.06 -6.19 7.41
C ARG A 123 -21.07 -4.72 7.08
N VAL A 124 -20.73 -3.88 8.04
CA VAL A 124 -20.62 -2.42 7.86
C VAL A 124 -19.56 -2.09 6.82
N GLY A 125 -18.40 -2.74 6.86
CA GLY A 125 -17.34 -2.56 5.89
C GLY A 125 -17.75 -2.87 4.46
N LYS A 126 -18.58 -3.91 4.24
CA LYS A 126 -19.15 -4.18 2.91
C LYS A 126 -20.06 -3.05 2.43
N LEU A 127 -20.90 -2.52 3.32
CA LEU A 127 -21.74 -1.37 2.99
C LEU A 127 -20.95 -0.12 2.67
N CYS A 128 -19.80 0.06 3.30
CA CYS A 128 -18.88 1.16 3.05
C CYS A 128 -17.88 0.90 1.90
N PHE A 129 -18.13 -0.09 1.04
CA PHE A 129 -17.26 -0.44 -0.09
C PHE A 129 -15.83 -0.83 0.31
N LEU A 130 -15.65 -1.35 1.53
CA LEU A 130 -14.36 -1.84 2.00
C LEU A 130 -14.16 -3.31 1.57
N ARG A 131 -13.00 -3.58 0.98
CA ARG A 131 -12.63 -4.94 0.58
C ARG A 131 -12.04 -5.71 1.78
N ILE A 132 -12.92 -6.27 2.62
CA ILE A 132 -12.55 -7.03 3.82
C ILE A 132 -13.13 -8.44 3.82
N SER A 133 -12.34 -9.40 4.35
CA SER A 133 -12.82 -10.72 4.71
C SER A 133 -13.01 -10.81 6.24
N ALA A 134 -14.06 -11.48 6.70
CA ALA A 134 -14.36 -11.63 8.13
C ALA A 134 -13.19 -12.18 8.95
N SER A 135 -12.47 -13.15 8.40
CA SER A 135 -11.32 -13.77 9.06
C SER A 135 -10.15 -12.81 9.33
N ARG A 136 -9.99 -11.77 8.54
CA ARG A 136 -8.88 -10.80 8.69
C ARG A 136 -9.17 -9.69 9.69
N VAL A 137 -10.43 -9.35 9.92
CA VAL A 137 -10.83 -8.42 10.98
C VAL A 137 -10.58 -9.08 12.33
N HIS A 138 -10.94 -10.35 12.46
CA HIS A 138 -10.76 -11.12 13.69
C HIS A 138 -9.29 -11.29 14.10
N GLN A 139 -8.42 -11.59 13.15
CA GLN A 139 -6.98 -11.80 13.43
C GLN A 139 -6.23 -10.55 13.89
N LYS A 140 -6.65 -9.34 13.48
CA LYS A 140 -5.99 -8.09 13.91
C LYS A 140 -6.46 -7.61 15.29
N VAL A 141 -7.68 -7.95 15.70
CA VAL A 141 -8.26 -7.51 16.96
C VAL A 141 -7.90 -8.47 18.10
N TRP A 142 -7.76 -9.77 17.83
CA TRP A 142 -7.59 -10.83 18.84
C TRP A 142 -6.35 -11.70 18.65
N GLY A 143 -5.53 -11.43 17.64
CA GLY A 143 -4.30 -12.19 17.37
C GLY A 143 -3.21 -11.84 18.37
N LYS A 144 -2.95 -12.75 19.30
CA LYS A 144 -1.63 -12.90 19.92
C LYS A 144 -0.73 -13.65 18.96
#